data_9291c3d3208cc96b16d6259a05f2882b
#
_entry.id   9291c3d3208cc96b16d6259a05f2882b
#
_cell.length_a   1.000
_cell.length_b   1.000
_cell.length_c   1.000
_cell.angle_alpha   90.00
_cell.angle_beta   90.00
_cell.angle_gamma   90.00
#
_symmetry.space_group_name_H-M   'P 1'
#
loop_
_entity.id
_entity.type
_entity.pdbx_description
1 polymer ?
#
loop_
_entity_poly.entity_id
_entity_poly.type
_entity_poly.pdbx_seq_one_letter_code
_entity_poly.pdbx_strand_id
1 'polypeptide(L)'
;VELDQEYRPRIHFTPVKNWMNDPNGLVWHKGEYHLFFQHNPFGTEWGHMSWGHAVSKELLTWEELPVAISEDLDGAIFSGSAVSDGDDLVAIYTRHTETNQSQCLARSSDNGRTFVKYEGNPVLDEKKKDFRDPKVFKYKDHWIMSVAQPHEHQISFYSSSDLITWKHLSNFGPAAATDGVWECPDLFSIQFEQQEVWVLIVSLNPGGLYGSGTQYFLGDFDGTTFVPRYPTDEPRWLDFGRDNYAGVTFGNEPNGRRVLLGWLANWSNVKNHPSTSWTNQMTIPRELGLKNYKNELVLTQTPLCEVSYQLKVEVPTSGIVGLQGFVKVGFNAEKGVVFVNEFEAEYTPTTEEIHLKIVVDSSSVELFTGDGVRSISVAVFPDPGTSRELEPFQE
;
A
#
# COMPACT_ATOMS: atom_id res chain seq x y z
N VAL A 1 5.81 18.44 -22.03
CA VAL A 1 5.96 17.07 -22.61
C VAL A 1 7.30 16.47 -22.20
N GLU A 2 8.41 17.23 -22.23
CA GLU A 2 9.72 16.70 -21.83
C GLU A 2 9.79 16.39 -20.33
N LEU A 3 9.31 17.28 -19.48
CA LEU A 3 9.27 17.09 -18.01
C LEU A 3 8.44 15.88 -17.60
N ASP A 4 7.34 15.61 -18.28
CA ASP A 4 6.49 14.45 -17.97
C ASP A 4 7.24 13.13 -18.17
N GLN A 5 8.12 13.06 -19.15
CA GLN A 5 8.94 11.88 -19.39
C GLN A 5 10.19 11.83 -18.49
N GLU A 6 10.74 12.98 -18.12
CA GLU A 6 11.88 13.08 -17.19
C GLU A 6 11.57 12.44 -15.84
N TYR A 7 10.38 12.65 -15.30
CA TYR A 7 9.96 12.11 -14.02
C TYR A 7 9.23 10.77 -14.09
N ARG A 8 8.92 10.28 -15.31
CA ARG A 8 8.23 9.00 -15.45
C ARG A 8 9.10 7.85 -14.97
N PRO A 9 8.60 7.08 -13.98
CA PRO A 9 9.33 5.93 -13.46
C PRO A 9 9.60 4.87 -14.52
N ARG A 10 10.70 4.13 -14.33
CA ARG A 10 11.09 3.01 -15.18
C ARG A 10 10.62 1.67 -14.63
N ILE A 11 10.58 1.54 -13.31
CA ILE A 11 10.26 0.29 -12.60
C ILE A 11 9.07 0.40 -11.64
N HIS A 12 8.58 1.61 -11.36
CA HIS A 12 7.35 1.83 -10.60
C HIS A 12 6.17 1.96 -11.55
N PHE A 13 5.01 1.47 -11.12
CA PHE A 13 3.78 1.66 -11.88
C PHE A 13 3.30 3.11 -11.81
N THR A 14 2.95 3.67 -12.96
CA THR A 14 2.18 4.91 -13.09
C THR A 14 1.15 4.74 -14.20
N PRO A 15 0.00 5.46 -14.15
CA PRO A 15 -0.93 5.42 -15.26
C PRO A 15 -0.30 6.08 -16.51
N VAL A 16 -0.71 5.65 -17.67
CA VAL A 16 -0.26 6.26 -18.94
C VAL A 16 -0.56 7.76 -18.93
N LYS A 17 -1.71 8.14 -18.39
CA LYS A 17 -2.12 9.54 -18.20
C LYS A 17 -3.07 9.68 -17.02
N ASN A 18 -3.21 10.93 -16.56
CA ASN A 18 -4.19 11.35 -15.56
C ASN A 18 -3.85 10.93 -14.13
N TRP A 19 -4.76 11.13 -13.22
CA TRP A 19 -4.62 10.92 -11.78
C TRP A 19 -4.70 9.47 -11.37
N MET A 20 -3.88 9.10 -10.39
CA MET A 20 -3.95 7.83 -9.68
C MET A 20 -3.73 8.04 -8.17
N ASN A 21 -4.48 7.32 -7.33
CA ASN A 21 -4.15 7.20 -5.91
C ASN A 21 -4.13 5.72 -5.46
N ASP A 22 -5.00 5.30 -4.57
CA ASP A 22 -4.95 3.99 -3.89
C ASP A 22 -4.81 2.81 -4.84
N PRO A 23 -3.93 1.84 -4.53
CA PRO A 23 -3.99 0.52 -5.15
C PRO A 23 -5.25 -0.21 -4.72
N ASN A 24 -5.94 -0.86 -5.64
CA ASN A 24 -7.18 -1.58 -5.44
C ASN A 24 -7.13 -2.97 -6.07
N GLY A 25 -7.94 -3.87 -5.55
CA GLY A 25 -8.19 -5.14 -6.20
C GLY A 25 -6.97 -6.01 -6.44
N LEU A 26 -5.93 -5.88 -5.60
CA LEU A 26 -4.67 -6.58 -5.79
C LEU A 26 -4.88 -8.09 -5.64
N VAL A 27 -4.68 -8.83 -6.72
CA VAL A 27 -4.95 -10.26 -6.75
C VAL A 27 -4.17 -10.96 -7.87
N TRP A 28 -3.75 -12.20 -7.60
CA TRP A 28 -3.32 -13.13 -8.64
C TRP A 28 -4.54 -13.91 -9.14
N HIS A 29 -4.73 -13.93 -10.46
CA HIS A 29 -5.83 -14.68 -11.06
C HIS A 29 -5.41 -15.21 -12.43
N LYS A 30 -5.52 -16.53 -12.63
CA LYS A 30 -5.27 -17.21 -13.91
C LYS A 30 -4.01 -16.76 -14.64
N GLY A 31 -2.86 -16.78 -13.94
CA GLY A 31 -1.55 -16.57 -14.54
C GLY A 31 -1.09 -15.12 -14.60
N GLU A 32 -1.79 -14.19 -13.98
CA GLU A 32 -1.38 -12.79 -13.94
C GLU A 32 -1.75 -12.09 -12.62
N TYR A 33 -0.93 -11.11 -12.23
CA TYR A 33 -1.25 -10.17 -11.16
C TYR A 33 -2.12 -9.06 -11.72
N HIS A 34 -3.19 -8.72 -11.00
CA HIS A 34 -4.05 -7.58 -11.28
C HIS A 34 -3.76 -6.46 -10.31
N LEU A 35 -3.56 -5.27 -10.84
CA LEU A 35 -3.50 -4.01 -10.12
C LEU A 35 -4.63 -3.13 -10.65
N PHE A 36 -5.61 -2.89 -9.81
CA PHE A 36 -6.57 -1.81 -10.03
C PHE A 36 -6.14 -0.61 -9.21
N PHE A 37 -6.61 0.55 -9.54
CA PHE A 37 -6.24 1.77 -8.83
C PHE A 37 -7.32 2.84 -8.94
N GLN A 38 -7.39 3.67 -7.92
CA GLN A 38 -8.22 4.86 -7.95
C GLN A 38 -7.72 5.78 -9.07
N HIS A 39 -8.59 6.10 -10.00
CA HIS A 39 -8.24 6.79 -11.23
C HIS A 39 -9.27 7.83 -11.62
N ASN A 40 -8.79 9.02 -12.02
CA ASN A 40 -9.62 9.99 -12.73
C ASN A 40 -9.34 9.84 -14.22
N PRO A 41 -10.27 9.28 -15.02
CA PRO A 41 -10.01 9.07 -16.46
C PRO A 41 -9.95 10.37 -17.27
N PHE A 42 -10.35 11.51 -16.68
CA PHE A 42 -10.56 12.76 -17.41
C PHE A 42 -9.55 13.86 -17.07
N GLY A 43 -8.72 13.69 -16.03
CA GLY A 43 -7.81 14.74 -15.61
C GLY A 43 -6.74 14.29 -14.64
N THR A 44 -5.82 15.21 -14.35
CA THR A 44 -4.64 14.99 -13.48
C THR A 44 -4.88 15.37 -12.02
N GLU A 45 -6.12 15.68 -11.67
CA GLU A 45 -6.54 15.96 -10.29
C GLU A 45 -7.50 14.89 -9.80
N TRP A 46 -7.60 14.78 -8.47
CA TRP A 46 -8.58 13.87 -7.85
C TRP A 46 -10.01 14.25 -8.26
N GLY A 47 -10.77 13.29 -8.66
CA GLY A 47 -12.16 13.42 -9.05
C GLY A 47 -12.60 12.27 -9.97
N HIS A 48 -13.87 12.13 -10.24
CA HIS A 48 -14.42 11.11 -11.14
C HIS A 48 -13.89 9.69 -10.87
N MET A 49 -13.76 9.33 -9.58
CA MET A 49 -13.11 8.08 -9.19
C MET A 49 -13.73 6.87 -9.87
N SER A 50 -12.86 6.17 -10.58
CA SER A 50 -13.11 4.92 -11.26
C SER A 50 -11.96 3.96 -10.95
N TRP A 51 -12.12 2.68 -11.22
CA TRP A 51 -10.99 1.74 -11.14
C TRP A 51 -10.26 1.68 -12.48
N GLY A 52 -9.05 2.24 -12.54
CA GLY A 52 -8.07 1.90 -13.55
C GLY A 52 -7.60 0.47 -13.38
N HIS A 53 -6.91 -0.09 -14.35
CA HIS A 53 -6.52 -1.49 -14.35
C HIS A 53 -5.21 -1.71 -15.08
N ALA A 54 -4.35 -2.53 -14.50
CA ALA A 54 -3.14 -3.03 -15.13
C ALA A 54 -2.90 -4.49 -14.74
N VAL A 55 -2.16 -5.21 -15.58
CA VAL A 55 -1.79 -6.61 -15.35
C VAL A 55 -0.29 -6.80 -15.50
N SER A 56 0.25 -7.77 -14.76
CA SER A 56 1.67 -8.15 -14.82
C SER A 56 1.84 -9.64 -14.55
N LYS A 57 2.88 -10.23 -15.13
CA LYS A 57 3.28 -11.61 -14.82
C LYS A 57 4.32 -11.71 -13.70
N GLU A 58 5.00 -10.59 -13.39
CA GLU A 58 6.19 -10.60 -12.52
C GLU A 58 6.26 -9.38 -11.56
N LEU A 59 5.20 -8.56 -11.49
CA LEU A 59 5.02 -7.42 -10.56
C LEU A 59 5.79 -6.13 -10.90
N LEU A 60 6.66 -6.11 -11.89
CA LEU A 60 7.48 -4.93 -12.23
C LEU A 60 7.13 -4.34 -13.60
N THR A 61 6.80 -5.19 -14.56
CA THR A 61 6.38 -4.76 -15.89
C THR A 61 4.88 -4.88 -16.00
N TRP A 62 4.21 -3.75 -16.20
CA TRP A 62 2.75 -3.65 -16.21
C TRP A 62 2.20 -3.26 -17.56
N GLU A 63 1.16 -3.93 -17.99
CA GLU A 63 0.33 -3.55 -19.14
C GLU A 63 -0.95 -2.88 -18.61
N GLU A 64 -1.13 -1.58 -18.91
CA GLU A 64 -2.36 -0.88 -18.56
C GLU A 64 -3.49 -1.28 -19.51
N LEU A 65 -4.60 -1.64 -18.92
CA LEU A 65 -5.84 -2.02 -19.59
C LEU A 65 -6.86 -0.88 -19.53
N PRO A 66 -7.96 -0.94 -20.29
CA PRO A 66 -9.05 0.02 -20.15
C PRO A 66 -9.60 0.08 -18.72
N VAL A 67 -10.23 1.19 -18.36
CA VAL A 67 -10.92 1.37 -17.08
C VAL A 67 -11.83 0.18 -16.81
N ALA A 68 -11.66 -0.45 -15.65
CA ALA A 68 -12.36 -1.69 -15.31
C ALA A 68 -13.77 -1.43 -14.79
N ILE A 69 -13.91 -0.45 -13.88
CA ILE A 69 -15.19 -0.09 -13.26
C ILE A 69 -15.28 1.42 -13.26
N SER A 70 -16.23 1.96 -14.01
CA SER A 70 -16.43 3.40 -14.15
C SER A 70 -17.46 3.94 -13.18
N GLU A 71 -17.26 5.19 -12.71
CA GLU A 71 -18.34 5.91 -12.06
C GLU A 71 -19.55 6.01 -12.98
N ASP A 72 -20.72 6.08 -12.39
CA ASP A 72 -22.00 6.27 -13.07
C ASP A 72 -22.94 7.14 -12.22
N LEU A 73 -24.20 7.15 -12.59
CA LEU A 73 -25.23 7.93 -11.88
C LEU A 73 -25.47 7.45 -10.43
N ASP A 74 -25.10 6.22 -10.12
CA ASP A 74 -25.24 5.66 -8.78
C ASP A 74 -24.11 6.09 -7.83
N GLY A 75 -22.99 6.57 -8.34
CA GLY A 75 -21.90 7.10 -7.56
C GLY A 75 -20.50 6.85 -8.13
N ALA A 76 -19.53 7.39 -7.42
CA ALA A 76 -18.11 7.14 -7.70
C ALA A 76 -17.66 5.77 -7.18
N ILE A 77 -16.60 5.24 -7.78
CA ILE A 77 -16.03 3.94 -7.43
C ILE A 77 -14.80 4.18 -6.57
N PHE A 78 -14.96 4.02 -5.26
CA PHE A 78 -13.88 4.16 -4.29
C PHE A 78 -13.13 2.84 -4.11
N SER A 79 -12.16 2.85 -3.20
CA SER A 79 -11.25 1.73 -2.99
C SER A 79 -11.94 0.43 -2.56
N GLY A 80 -11.28 -0.66 -2.83
CA GLY A 80 -11.72 -2.00 -2.48
C GLY A 80 -10.72 -3.07 -2.89
N SER A 81 -11.22 -4.29 -3.02
CA SER A 81 -10.43 -5.49 -3.24
C SER A 81 -11.03 -6.37 -4.34
N ALA A 82 -10.28 -7.40 -4.73
CA ALA A 82 -10.76 -8.42 -5.65
C ALA A 82 -10.37 -9.81 -5.16
N VAL A 83 -11.21 -10.78 -5.46
CA VAL A 83 -10.98 -12.18 -5.12
C VAL A 83 -11.28 -13.08 -6.32
N SER A 84 -10.60 -14.23 -6.37
CA SER A 84 -10.97 -15.31 -7.29
C SER A 84 -12.12 -16.11 -6.68
N ASP A 85 -13.20 -16.26 -7.41
CA ASP A 85 -14.35 -17.09 -7.04
C ASP A 85 -14.61 -18.10 -8.18
N GLY A 86 -14.04 -19.28 -8.05
CA GLY A 86 -13.98 -20.23 -9.15
C GLY A 86 -13.20 -19.67 -10.33
N ASP A 87 -13.84 -19.62 -11.49
CA ASP A 87 -13.25 -19.07 -12.71
C ASP A 87 -13.39 -17.56 -12.83
N ASP A 88 -14.21 -16.96 -11.98
CA ASP A 88 -14.51 -15.53 -12.04
C ASP A 88 -13.59 -14.71 -11.14
N LEU A 89 -13.39 -13.48 -11.53
CA LEU A 89 -12.77 -12.42 -10.71
C LEU A 89 -13.87 -11.51 -10.18
N VAL A 90 -13.93 -11.35 -8.87
CA VAL A 90 -14.96 -10.57 -8.19
C VAL A 90 -14.35 -9.36 -7.52
N ALA A 91 -14.77 -8.17 -7.92
CA ALA A 91 -14.40 -6.91 -7.29
C ALA A 91 -15.43 -6.53 -6.23
N ILE A 92 -14.95 -6.13 -5.07
CA ILE A 92 -15.75 -5.58 -3.98
C ILE A 92 -15.21 -4.19 -3.68
N TYR A 93 -16.03 -3.17 -3.86
CA TYR A 93 -15.63 -1.76 -3.81
C TYR A 93 -16.63 -0.92 -3.03
N THR A 94 -16.21 0.29 -2.67
CA THR A 94 -17.12 1.27 -2.07
C THR A 94 -17.75 2.13 -3.16
N ARG A 95 -19.06 2.19 -3.16
CA ARG A 95 -19.82 3.18 -3.94
C ARG A 95 -19.98 4.44 -3.10
N HIS A 96 -19.48 5.54 -3.61
CA HIS A 96 -19.50 6.83 -2.92
C HIS A 96 -20.52 7.78 -3.52
N THR A 97 -21.37 8.33 -2.65
CA THR A 97 -22.17 9.52 -2.90
C THR A 97 -21.89 10.55 -1.81
N GLU A 98 -22.38 11.77 -1.97
CA GLU A 98 -22.17 12.83 -0.96
C GLU A 98 -22.75 12.48 0.43
N THR A 99 -23.73 11.60 0.48
CA THR A 99 -24.49 11.27 1.70
C THR A 99 -24.31 9.85 2.20
N ASN A 100 -23.76 8.95 1.38
CA ASN A 100 -23.68 7.54 1.72
C ASN A 100 -22.48 6.85 1.07
N GLN A 101 -21.84 5.97 1.81
CA GLN A 101 -20.87 5.00 1.32
C GLN A 101 -21.35 3.59 1.63
N SER A 102 -21.43 2.76 0.61
CA SER A 102 -21.89 1.37 0.70
C SER A 102 -20.97 0.46 -0.10
N GLN A 103 -20.94 -0.83 0.25
CA GLN A 103 -20.09 -1.78 -0.44
C GLN A 103 -20.86 -2.46 -1.55
N CYS A 104 -20.24 -2.53 -2.72
CA CYS A 104 -20.81 -3.05 -3.95
C CYS A 104 -19.93 -4.14 -4.55
N LEU A 105 -20.48 -4.91 -5.47
CA LEU A 105 -19.84 -6.01 -6.14
C LEU A 105 -19.93 -5.87 -7.66
N ALA A 106 -18.87 -6.21 -8.36
CA ALA A 106 -18.85 -6.41 -9.80
C ALA A 106 -18.10 -7.71 -10.13
N ARG A 107 -18.54 -8.40 -11.16
CA ARG A 107 -18.00 -9.71 -11.54
C ARG A 107 -17.47 -9.69 -12.96
N SER A 108 -16.34 -10.37 -13.17
CA SER A 108 -15.72 -10.60 -14.46
C SER A 108 -15.58 -12.09 -14.71
N SER A 109 -16.00 -12.56 -15.88
CA SER A 109 -15.81 -13.93 -16.34
C SER A 109 -14.79 -14.04 -17.48
N ASP A 110 -14.07 -12.95 -17.80
CA ASP A 110 -13.09 -12.85 -18.87
C ASP A 110 -11.71 -12.40 -18.36
N ASN A 111 -11.32 -12.85 -17.18
CA ASN A 111 -10.04 -12.51 -16.52
C ASN A 111 -9.87 -11.01 -16.25
N GLY A 112 -10.93 -10.32 -15.86
CA GLY A 112 -10.90 -8.91 -15.50
C GLY A 112 -10.91 -7.95 -16.69
N ARG A 113 -11.14 -8.41 -17.93
CA ARG A 113 -11.18 -7.51 -19.09
C ARG A 113 -12.48 -6.72 -19.13
N THR A 114 -13.58 -7.30 -18.65
CA THR A 114 -14.85 -6.60 -18.46
C THR A 114 -15.47 -6.99 -17.12
N PHE A 115 -16.12 -6.01 -16.47
CA PHE A 115 -16.84 -6.21 -15.22
C PHE A 115 -18.30 -5.84 -15.39
N VAL A 116 -19.18 -6.65 -14.80
CA VAL A 116 -20.61 -6.38 -14.72
C VAL A 116 -20.97 -6.10 -13.25
N LYS A 117 -21.49 -4.91 -12.98
CA LYS A 117 -21.98 -4.54 -11.65
C LYS A 117 -23.16 -5.42 -11.26
N TYR A 118 -23.16 -5.90 -10.02
CA TYR A 118 -24.25 -6.71 -9.49
C TYR A 118 -25.53 -5.90 -9.41
N GLU A 119 -26.63 -6.42 -9.97
CA GLU A 119 -27.93 -5.72 -10.01
C GLU A 119 -28.51 -5.46 -8.61
N GLY A 120 -28.20 -6.33 -7.65
CA GLY A 120 -28.63 -6.22 -6.26
C GLY A 120 -27.79 -5.30 -5.38
N ASN A 121 -26.82 -4.56 -5.95
CA ASN A 121 -26.00 -3.63 -5.17
C ASN A 121 -26.84 -2.59 -4.42
N PRO A 122 -26.41 -2.13 -3.24
CA PRO A 122 -25.19 -2.56 -2.51
C PRO A 122 -25.38 -3.92 -1.82
N VAL A 123 -24.26 -4.62 -1.59
CA VAL A 123 -24.24 -5.88 -0.82
C VAL A 123 -24.05 -5.64 0.68
N LEU A 124 -23.53 -4.46 1.07
CA LEU A 124 -23.40 -4.04 2.46
C LEU A 124 -23.59 -2.53 2.57
N ASP A 125 -24.62 -2.11 3.30
CA ASP A 125 -24.97 -0.70 3.46
C ASP A 125 -25.43 -0.41 4.90
N GLU A 126 -24.60 0.30 5.65
CA GLU A 126 -24.92 0.73 7.02
C GLU A 126 -25.56 2.12 7.06
N LYS A 127 -25.90 2.72 5.93
CA LYS A 127 -26.49 4.06 5.83
C LYS A 127 -25.62 5.14 6.47
N LYS A 128 -24.31 5.09 6.22
CA LYS A 128 -23.33 6.03 6.72
C LYS A 128 -22.69 6.84 5.60
N LYS A 129 -22.34 8.07 5.89
CA LYS A 129 -21.62 8.94 4.97
C LYS A 129 -20.21 8.42 4.68
N ASP A 130 -19.54 7.90 5.70
CA ASP A 130 -18.17 7.40 5.63
C ASP A 130 -18.12 5.95 6.17
N PHE A 131 -17.96 5.02 5.26
CA PHE A 131 -17.87 3.58 5.50
C PHE A 131 -17.27 2.92 4.26
N ARG A 132 -15.97 2.60 4.25
CA ARG A 132 -15.25 2.34 3.00
C ARG A 132 -14.08 1.39 3.09
N ASP A 133 -13.56 1.04 1.90
CA ASP A 133 -12.33 0.31 1.63
C ASP A 133 -12.42 -1.18 2.04
N PRO A 134 -13.37 -1.94 1.47
CA PRO A 134 -13.54 -3.35 1.81
C PRO A 134 -12.36 -4.17 1.29
N LYS A 135 -11.75 -4.95 2.17
CA LYS A 135 -10.75 -5.97 1.83
C LYS A 135 -11.30 -7.34 2.16
N VAL A 136 -11.50 -8.15 1.12
CA VAL A 136 -12.09 -9.47 1.23
C VAL A 136 -11.00 -10.54 1.05
N PHE A 137 -11.04 -11.57 1.87
CA PHE A 137 -10.18 -12.75 1.73
C PHE A 137 -10.93 -14.03 2.11
N LYS A 138 -10.45 -15.16 1.60
CA LYS A 138 -10.97 -16.47 1.95
C LYS A 138 -10.43 -16.91 3.31
N TYR A 139 -11.33 -17.29 4.21
CA TYR A 139 -11.00 -17.88 5.50
C TYR A 139 -11.72 -19.22 5.64
N LYS A 140 -10.95 -20.31 5.61
CA LYS A 140 -11.52 -21.68 5.59
C LYS A 140 -12.52 -21.84 4.42
N ASP A 141 -13.79 -22.01 4.71
CA ASP A 141 -14.87 -22.28 3.75
C ASP A 141 -15.74 -21.06 3.43
N HIS A 142 -15.41 -19.89 3.97
CA HIS A 142 -16.18 -18.66 3.79
C HIS A 142 -15.29 -17.44 3.56
N TRP A 143 -15.90 -16.28 3.34
CA TRP A 143 -15.25 -15.01 3.08
C TRP A 143 -15.28 -14.13 4.32
N ILE A 144 -14.20 -13.40 4.55
CA ILE A 144 -14.10 -12.33 5.54
C ILE A 144 -13.89 -11.01 4.80
N MET A 145 -14.56 -9.97 5.26
CA MET A 145 -14.35 -8.58 4.83
C MET A 145 -13.90 -7.75 6.00
N SER A 146 -12.81 -7.01 5.84
CA SER A 146 -12.49 -5.87 6.69
C SER A 146 -12.90 -4.59 5.97
N VAL A 147 -13.50 -3.64 6.69
CA VAL A 147 -13.93 -2.36 6.14
C VAL A 147 -13.77 -1.27 7.18
N ALA A 148 -13.38 -0.06 6.76
CA ALA A 148 -13.10 1.03 7.68
C ALA A 148 -14.38 1.78 8.10
N GLN A 149 -14.43 2.10 9.40
CA GLN A 149 -15.28 3.11 10.01
C GLN A 149 -14.39 4.33 10.26
N PRO A 150 -14.22 5.25 9.31
CA PRO A 150 -13.14 6.24 9.32
C PRO A 150 -13.09 7.14 10.55
N HIS A 151 -14.23 7.72 10.93
CA HIS A 151 -14.31 8.67 12.05
C HIS A 151 -14.37 8.01 13.41
N GLU A 152 -14.88 6.79 13.48
CA GLU A 152 -14.92 6.00 14.71
C GLU A 152 -13.57 5.36 15.03
N HIS A 153 -12.62 5.41 14.09
CA HIS A 153 -11.31 4.74 14.19
C HIS A 153 -11.48 3.26 14.50
N GLN A 154 -12.31 2.61 13.71
CA GLN A 154 -12.57 1.18 13.83
C GLN A 154 -12.45 0.48 12.49
N ILE A 155 -12.07 -0.78 12.54
CA ILE A 155 -12.18 -1.71 11.44
C ILE A 155 -13.29 -2.71 11.81
N SER A 156 -14.30 -2.77 10.97
CA SER A 156 -15.40 -3.73 11.09
C SER A 156 -15.11 -4.97 10.28
N PHE A 157 -15.38 -6.14 10.86
CA PHE A 157 -15.24 -7.44 10.20
C PHE A 157 -16.61 -8.04 9.95
N TYR A 158 -16.77 -8.62 8.75
CA TYR A 158 -17.98 -9.29 8.30
C TYR A 158 -17.61 -10.65 7.71
N SER A 159 -18.56 -11.58 7.72
CA SER A 159 -18.44 -12.87 7.04
C SER A 159 -19.54 -13.09 6.03
N SER A 160 -19.24 -13.88 4.99
CA SER A 160 -20.20 -14.26 3.95
C SER A 160 -19.85 -15.63 3.37
N SER A 161 -20.87 -16.40 3.01
CA SER A 161 -20.71 -17.64 2.25
C SER A 161 -20.80 -17.45 0.74
N ASP A 162 -21.32 -16.31 0.27
CA ASP A 162 -21.68 -16.07 -1.14
C ASP A 162 -21.20 -14.74 -1.72
N LEU A 163 -20.46 -13.92 -0.94
CA LEU A 163 -19.99 -12.58 -1.29
C LEU A 163 -21.12 -11.52 -1.40
N ILE A 164 -22.36 -11.89 -1.21
CA ILE A 164 -23.53 -11.04 -1.37
C ILE A 164 -24.17 -10.70 -0.04
N THR A 165 -24.36 -11.72 0.81
CA THR A 165 -24.95 -11.55 2.14
C THR A 165 -23.86 -11.52 3.19
N TRP A 166 -23.74 -10.42 3.92
CA TRP A 166 -22.68 -10.17 4.89
C TRP A 166 -23.23 -10.07 6.32
N LYS A 167 -22.60 -10.79 7.24
CA LYS A 167 -22.94 -10.79 8.66
C LYS A 167 -21.80 -10.12 9.43
N HIS A 168 -22.13 -9.11 10.25
CA HIS A 168 -21.20 -8.47 11.15
C HIS A 168 -20.64 -9.46 12.19
N LEU A 169 -19.33 -9.42 12.40
CA LEU A 169 -18.61 -10.27 13.35
C LEU A 169 -18.13 -9.48 14.56
N SER A 170 -17.31 -8.47 14.35
CA SER A 170 -16.66 -7.67 15.39
C SER A 170 -16.11 -6.36 14.84
N ASN A 171 -15.67 -5.49 15.74
CA ASN A 171 -14.91 -4.29 15.42
C ASN A 171 -13.58 -4.30 16.16
N PHE A 172 -12.55 -3.74 15.55
CA PHE A 172 -11.25 -3.45 16.15
C PHE A 172 -11.02 -1.95 16.18
N GLY A 173 -10.52 -1.43 17.29
CA GLY A 173 -10.20 -0.01 17.49
C GLY A 173 -11.22 0.72 18.36
N PRO A 174 -10.96 2.01 18.71
CA PRO A 174 -9.74 2.79 18.40
C PRO A 174 -8.48 2.21 19.02
N ALA A 175 -7.34 2.43 18.38
CA ALA A 175 -6.04 2.00 18.84
C ALA A 175 -4.91 2.82 18.20
N ALA A 176 -3.81 3.00 18.91
CA ALA A 176 -2.59 3.68 18.47
C ALA A 176 -2.88 5.07 17.87
N ALA A 177 -2.56 5.31 16.59
CA ALA A 177 -2.75 6.61 15.95
C ALA A 177 -4.21 6.83 15.53
N THR A 178 -4.81 7.93 16.00
CA THR A 178 -6.22 8.29 15.77
C THR A 178 -6.42 9.78 15.42
N ASP A 179 -5.37 10.48 15.03
CA ASP A 179 -5.45 11.92 14.71
C ASP A 179 -6.02 12.24 13.31
N GLY A 180 -6.36 11.22 12.56
CA GLY A 180 -6.98 11.33 11.24
C GLY A 180 -7.97 10.21 11.00
N VAL A 181 -8.63 10.21 9.84
CA VAL A 181 -9.56 9.16 9.46
C VAL A 181 -8.83 7.86 9.15
N TRP A 182 -9.39 6.74 9.55
CA TRP A 182 -8.88 5.41 9.23
C TRP A 182 -9.38 4.94 7.87
N GLU A 183 -8.47 4.38 7.07
CA GLU A 183 -8.75 3.94 5.71
C GLU A 183 -7.98 2.66 5.36
N CYS A 184 -8.38 2.00 4.29
CA CYS A 184 -7.65 0.92 3.62
C CYS A 184 -7.16 -0.20 4.55
N PRO A 185 -8.05 -0.85 5.33
CA PRO A 185 -7.64 -1.96 6.18
C PRO A 185 -7.26 -3.19 5.34
N ASP A 186 -6.29 -3.94 5.85
CA ASP A 186 -5.93 -5.25 5.29
C ASP A 186 -5.54 -6.19 6.43
N LEU A 187 -6.25 -7.31 6.54
CA LEU A 187 -6.00 -8.36 7.51
C LEU A 187 -5.49 -9.62 6.79
N PHE A 188 -4.33 -10.09 7.17
CA PHE A 188 -3.71 -11.28 6.59
C PHE A 188 -2.81 -11.99 7.59
N SER A 189 -2.43 -13.24 7.31
CA SER A 189 -1.50 -13.98 8.14
C SER A 189 -0.15 -14.17 7.46
N ILE A 190 0.88 -14.29 8.30
CA ILE A 190 2.24 -14.68 7.91
C ILE A 190 2.67 -15.82 8.82
N GLN A 191 3.22 -16.88 8.23
CA GLN A 191 3.87 -17.94 8.98
C GLN A 191 5.23 -17.46 9.48
N PHE A 192 5.47 -17.56 10.78
CA PHE A 192 6.74 -17.27 11.41
C PHE A 192 7.13 -18.42 12.32
N GLU A 193 8.22 -19.12 11.96
CA GLU A 193 8.61 -20.37 12.61
C GLU A 193 7.44 -21.38 12.57
N GLN A 194 6.89 -21.76 13.73
CA GLN A 194 5.78 -22.71 13.84
C GLN A 194 4.45 -22.05 14.20
N GLN A 195 4.35 -20.71 14.09
CA GLN A 195 3.14 -19.95 14.43
C GLN A 195 2.60 -19.19 13.22
N GLU A 196 1.29 -19.08 13.18
CA GLU A 196 0.57 -18.16 12.32
C GLU A 196 0.41 -16.84 13.08
N VAL A 197 0.91 -15.76 12.49
CA VAL A 197 0.78 -14.40 13.04
C VAL A 197 -0.10 -13.59 12.11
N TRP A 198 -1.14 -12.99 12.65
CA TRP A 198 -2.03 -12.12 11.91
C TRP A 198 -1.54 -10.68 11.95
N VAL A 199 -1.65 -10.01 10.81
CA VAL A 199 -1.25 -8.63 10.61
C VAL A 199 -2.47 -7.85 10.17
N LEU A 200 -2.75 -6.75 10.86
CA LEU A 200 -3.74 -5.76 10.44
C LEU A 200 -3.03 -4.47 10.07
N ILE A 201 -3.17 -4.06 8.83
CA ILE A 201 -2.67 -2.77 8.32
C ILE A 201 -3.81 -1.78 8.28
N VAL A 202 -3.57 -0.55 8.76
CA VAL A 202 -4.54 0.54 8.74
C VAL A 202 -3.84 1.82 8.33
N SER A 203 -4.30 2.45 7.25
CA SER A 203 -3.87 3.78 6.82
C SER A 203 -4.68 4.87 7.53
N LEU A 204 -4.08 6.04 7.77
CA LEU A 204 -4.77 7.18 8.35
C LEU A 204 -4.27 8.51 7.75
N ASN A 205 -5.19 9.46 7.62
CA ASN A 205 -4.90 10.77 7.05
C ASN A 205 -5.76 11.88 7.67
N PRO A 206 -5.13 12.95 8.22
CA PRO A 206 -3.72 13.05 8.59
C PRO A 206 -3.39 12.12 9.79
N GLY A 207 -2.33 12.38 10.53
CA GLY A 207 -2.00 11.64 11.76
C GLY A 207 -0.83 10.67 11.61
N GLY A 208 -0.31 10.50 10.40
CA GLY A 208 0.98 9.85 10.15
C GLY A 208 2.15 10.77 10.51
N LEU A 209 3.37 10.28 10.36
CA LEU A 209 4.58 11.05 10.67
C LEU A 209 4.70 12.37 9.88
N TYR A 210 4.17 12.40 8.65
CA TYR A 210 4.31 13.52 7.72
C TYR A 210 2.98 13.86 7.01
N GLY A 211 1.85 13.58 7.65
CA GLY A 211 0.50 13.72 7.09
C GLY A 211 -0.17 12.37 6.93
N SER A 212 -0.28 11.85 5.71
CA SER A 212 -0.73 10.49 5.46
C SER A 212 0.27 9.46 6.00
N GLY A 213 -0.20 8.36 6.57
CA GLY A 213 0.67 7.31 7.09
C GLY A 213 -0.06 5.99 7.23
N THR A 214 0.70 4.93 7.46
CA THR A 214 0.16 3.58 7.63
C THR A 214 0.75 2.93 8.86
N GLN A 215 -0.11 2.50 9.77
CA GLN A 215 0.26 1.74 10.95
C GLN A 215 -0.11 0.27 10.79
N TYR A 216 0.51 -0.60 11.58
CA TYR A 216 0.18 -2.02 11.59
C TYR A 216 0.10 -2.58 13.01
N PHE A 217 -0.63 -3.66 13.13
CA PHE A 217 -0.82 -4.41 14.38
C PHE A 217 -0.49 -5.87 14.12
N LEU A 218 0.26 -6.48 15.03
CA LEU A 218 0.48 -7.93 15.03
C LEU A 218 -0.43 -8.59 16.07
N GLY A 219 -1.07 -9.68 15.72
CA GLY A 219 -2.03 -10.31 16.60
C GLY A 219 -2.44 -11.71 16.18
N ASP A 220 -3.64 -12.05 16.61
CA ASP A 220 -4.31 -13.31 16.34
C ASP A 220 -5.72 -13.04 15.81
N PHE A 221 -6.19 -13.91 14.92
CA PHE A 221 -7.55 -13.84 14.38
C PHE A 221 -8.16 -15.23 14.39
N ASP A 222 -9.29 -15.39 15.06
CA ASP A 222 -9.97 -16.67 15.22
C ASP A 222 -11.10 -16.92 14.20
N GLY A 223 -11.20 -16.06 13.20
CA GLY A 223 -12.29 -16.05 12.22
C GLY A 223 -13.41 -15.07 12.58
N THR A 224 -13.35 -14.44 13.74
CA THR A 224 -14.36 -13.51 14.24
C THR A 224 -13.74 -12.22 14.74
N THR A 225 -12.69 -12.29 15.55
CA THR A 225 -12.10 -11.17 16.28
C THR A 225 -10.60 -11.13 16.09
N PHE A 226 -10.07 -9.93 15.79
CA PHE A 226 -8.65 -9.65 15.81
C PHE A 226 -8.23 -9.16 17.19
N VAL A 227 -7.21 -9.80 17.77
CA VAL A 227 -6.66 -9.45 19.09
C VAL A 227 -5.18 -9.15 18.94
N PRO A 228 -4.72 -7.91 19.22
CA PRO A 228 -3.30 -7.56 19.13
C PRO A 228 -2.48 -8.28 20.21
N ARG A 229 -1.26 -8.68 19.86
CA ARG A 229 -0.30 -9.32 20.78
C ARG A 229 0.49 -8.33 21.63
N TYR A 230 0.58 -7.08 21.19
CA TYR A 230 1.37 -6.02 21.83
C TYR A 230 0.48 -4.87 22.25
N PRO A 231 0.92 -4.03 23.21
CA PRO A 231 0.21 -2.81 23.57
C PRO A 231 -0.04 -1.92 22.34
N THR A 232 -1.19 -1.26 22.34
CA THR A 232 -1.65 -0.41 21.23
C THR A 232 -1.74 1.06 21.62
N ASP A 233 -0.91 1.49 22.58
CA ASP A 233 -0.84 2.90 23.00
C ASP A 233 -0.06 3.76 22.00
N GLU A 234 0.96 3.15 21.35
CA GLU A 234 1.80 3.81 20.38
C GLU A 234 1.72 3.12 19.01
N PRO A 235 1.75 3.88 17.92
CA PRO A 235 1.69 3.29 16.59
C PRO A 235 3.00 2.60 16.19
N ARG A 236 2.87 1.50 15.45
CA ARG A 236 3.94 0.87 14.70
C ARG A 236 3.80 1.27 13.24
N TRP A 237 4.72 2.07 12.74
CA TRP A 237 4.65 2.58 11.38
C TRP A 237 5.16 1.56 10.36
N LEU A 238 4.42 1.41 9.27
CA LEU A 238 4.80 0.54 8.15
C LEU A 238 5.99 1.12 7.38
N ASP A 239 6.03 2.44 7.21
CA ASP A 239 7.06 3.18 6.50
C ASP A 239 7.39 4.46 7.25
N PHE A 240 8.66 4.82 7.30
CA PHE A 240 9.14 6.02 7.99
C PHE A 240 9.40 7.19 7.04
N GLY A 241 9.16 7.00 5.74
CA GLY A 241 9.16 8.07 4.76
C GLY A 241 7.82 8.81 4.71
N ARG A 242 7.81 9.88 3.94
CA ARG A 242 6.60 10.67 3.72
C ARG A 242 5.59 9.95 2.83
N ASP A 243 6.05 9.15 1.85
CA ASP A 243 5.26 8.78 0.69
C ASP A 243 5.04 7.26 0.57
N ASN A 244 4.18 6.72 1.39
CA ASN A 244 3.66 5.36 1.26
C ASN A 244 2.30 5.27 1.96
N TYR A 245 1.22 5.29 1.20
CA TYR A 245 -0.14 5.34 1.73
C TYR A 245 -1.05 4.30 1.07
N ALA A 246 -2.14 3.94 1.76
CA ALA A 246 -3.21 3.07 1.26
C ALA A 246 -2.72 1.69 0.80
N GLY A 247 -1.54 1.27 1.25
CA GLY A 247 -0.94 0.00 0.87
C GLY A 247 -1.78 -1.20 1.31
N VAL A 248 -1.92 -2.15 0.39
CA VAL A 248 -2.61 -3.43 0.63
C VAL A 248 -1.83 -4.57 -0.03
N THR A 249 -2.18 -5.81 0.31
CA THR A 249 -1.49 -7.00 -0.17
C THR A 249 -2.25 -7.70 -1.29
N PHE A 250 -1.50 -8.39 -2.17
CA PHE A 250 -2.08 -9.23 -3.21
C PHE A 250 -2.73 -10.47 -2.61
N GLY A 251 -3.99 -10.68 -2.94
CA GLY A 251 -4.70 -11.94 -2.66
C GLY A 251 -4.28 -13.05 -3.62
N ASN A 252 -4.40 -14.31 -3.16
CA ASN A 252 -4.16 -15.51 -3.96
C ASN A 252 -2.76 -15.57 -4.62
N GLU A 253 -1.74 -15.04 -3.97
CA GLU A 253 -0.38 -15.00 -4.48
C GLU A 253 0.15 -16.42 -4.69
N PRO A 254 0.67 -16.76 -5.91
CA PRO A 254 0.90 -18.14 -6.30
C PRO A 254 2.05 -18.83 -5.57
N ASN A 255 2.98 -18.07 -5.00
CA ASN A 255 4.13 -18.60 -4.26
C ASN A 255 3.95 -18.55 -2.74
N GLY A 256 2.77 -18.18 -2.26
CA GLY A 256 2.47 -18.06 -0.83
C GLY A 256 3.12 -16.85 -0.15
N ARG A 257 3.64 -15.89 -0.92
CA ARG A 257 4.23 -14.65 -0.40
C ARG A 257 3.12 -13.67 0.01
N ARG A 258 3.46 -12.77 0.94
CA ARG A 258 2.68 -11.55 1.19
C ARG A 258 3.35 -10.38 0.50
N VAL A 259 2.77 -9.92 -0.59
CA VAL A 259 3.31 -8.84 -1.40
C VAL A 259 2.48 -7.59 -1.20
N LEU A 260 3.11 -6.55 -0.68
CA LEU A 260 2.51 -5.24 -0.43
C LEU A 260 2.82 -4.29 -1.59
N LEU A 261 1.83 -3.52 -1.99
CA LEU A 261 1.97 -2.38 -2.89
C LEU A 261 1.24 -1.19 -2.27
N GLY A 262 1.89 -0.03 -2.23
CA GLY A 262 1.32 1.21 -1.69
C GLY A 262 1.32 2.34 -2.71
N TRP A 263 0.57 3.40 -2.43
CA TRP A 263 0.61 4.63 -3.17
C TRP A 263 1.82 5.46 -2.69
N LEU A 264 2.77 5.70 -3.59
CA LEU A 264 4.01 6.44 -3.28
C LEU A 264 3.74 7.94 -3.37
N ALA A 265 2.91 8.43 -2.48
CA ALA A 265 2.51 9.82 -2.35
C ALA A 265 1.97 10.11 -0.94
N ASN A 266 1.61 11.36 -0.70
CA ASN A 266 1.05 11.83 0.56
C ASN A 266 0.01 12.93 0.28
N TRP A 267 -1.14 12.85 0.90
CA TRP A 267 -2.19 13.86 0.71
C TRP A 267 -1.75 15.27 1.12
N SER A 268 -0.74 15.40 1.99
CA SER A 268 -0.22 16.70 2.43
C SER A 268 0.49 17.49 1.33
N ASN A 269 1.05 16.82 0.30
CA ASN A 269 1.86 17.46 -0.73
C ASN A 269 1.56 17.02 -2.17
N VAL A 270 0.55 16.20 -2.37
CA VAL A 270 0.23 15.62 -3.69
C VAL A 270 -0.04 16.66 -4.78
N LYS A 271 -0.44 17.88 -4.41
CA LYS A 271 -0.65 18.99 -5.36
C LYS A 271 0.65 19.54 -5.96
N ASN A 272 1.80 19.17 -5.41
CA ASN A 272 3.12 19.63 -5.87
C ASN A 272 3.74 18.73 -6.95
N HIS A 273 2.98 17.80 -7.52
CA HIS A 273 3.47 16.92 -8.58
C HIS A 273 3.80 17.72 -9.84
N PRO A 274 5.02 17.64 -10.39
CA PRO A 274 5.48 18.51 -11.48
C PRO A 274 5.02 18.08 -12.87
N SER A 275 4.55 16.85 -13.04
CA SER A 275 4.04 16.36 -14.32
C SER A 275 2.68 16.97 -14.66
N THR A 276 2.41 17.15 -15.95
CA THR A 276 1.17 17.75 -16.46
C THR A 276 0.23 16.77 -17.13
N SER A 277 0.71 15.56 -17.45
CA SER A 277 -0.07 14.56 -18.17
C SER A 277 -0.45 13.33 -17.33
N TRP A 278 0.28 13.07 -16.27
CA TRP A 278 0.04 11.96 -15.34
C TRP A 278 0.37 12.40 -13.91
N THR A 279 -0.22 11.76 -12.92
CA THR A 279 0.01 12.14 -11.52
C THR A 279 0.07 10.90 -10.65
N ASN A 280 1.16 10.82 -9.87
CA ASN A 280 1.46 9.80 -8.87
C ASN A 280 1.95 8.46 -9.42
N GLN A 281 2.47 7.64 -8.52
CA GLN A 281 3.07 6.34 -8.78
C GLN A 281 2.82 5.40 -7.61
N MET A 282 2.93 4.09 -7.84
CA MET A 282 2.93 3.08 -6.79
C MET A 282 4.35 2.88 -6.25
N THR A 283 4.48 2.36 -5.04
CA THR A 283 5.76 1.90 -4.49
C THR A 283 6.29 0.71 -5.27
N ILE A 284 7.56 0.35 -5.06
CA ILE A 284 8.05 -0.98 -5.44
C ILE A 284 7.22 -2.04 -4.67
N PRO A 285 6.82 -3.13 -5.34
CA PRO A 285 6.27 -4.29 -4.65
C PRO A 285 7.28 -4.82 -3.64
N ARG A 286 6.82 -5.15 -2.44
CA ARG A 286 7.68 -5.64 -1.37
C ARG A 286 7.09 -6.88 -0.71
N GLU A 287 7.93 -7.86 -0.47
CA GLU A 287 7.57 -9.04 0.28
C GLU A 287 7.58 -8.72 1.78
N LEU A 288 6.51 -9.05 2.46
CA LEU A 288 6.38 -8.92 3.90
C LEU A 288 6.83 -10.18 4.59
N GLY A 289 7.51 -10.01 5.71
CA GLY A 289 7.94 -11.08 6.60
C GLY A 289 7.88 -10.62 8.04
N LEU A 290 8.41 -11.45 8.94
CA LEU A 290 8.49 -11.17 10.36
C LEU A 290 9.89 -11.47 10.88
N LYS A 291 10.33 -10.70 11.87
CA LYS A 291 11.63 -10.89 12.54
C LYS A 291 11.54 -10.47 13.99
N ASN A 292 12.26 -11.17 14.86
CA ASN A 292 12.52 -10.67 16.20
C ASN A 292 13.53 -9.53 16.16
N TYR A 293 13.15 -8.39 16.71
CA TYR A 293 13.96 -7.19 16.76
C TYR A 293 13.68 -6.46 18.09
N LYS A 294 14.73 -6.17 18.87
CA LYS A 294 14.60 -5.55 20.21
C LYS A 294 13.60 -6.28 21.12
N ASN A 295 13.67 -7.62 21.14
CA ASN A 295 12.79 -8.51 21.92
C ASN A 295 11.29 -8.48 21.56
N GLU A 296 10.93 -7.92 20.43
CA GLU A 296 9.58 -7.94 19.90
C GLU A 296 9.57 -8.46 18.46
N LEU A 297 8.46 -9.05 18.06
CA LEU A 297 8.23 -9.41 16.67
C LEU A 297 7.87 -8.14 15.88
N VAL A 298 8.49 -7.94 14.74
CA VAL A 298 8.22 -6.79 13.86
C VAL A 298 7.96 -7.26 12.43
N LEU A 299 7.16 -6.49 11.70
CA LEU A 299 6.93 -6.69 10.28
C LEU A 299 8.16 -6.25 9.49
N THR A 300 8.59 -7.07 8.54
CA THR A 300 9.73 -6.78 7.67
C THR A 300 9.30 -6.60 6.22
N GLN A 301 10.07 -5.83 5.46
CA GLN A 301 9.83 -5.55 4.06
C GLN A 301 11.09 -5.74 3.23
N THR A 302 10.96 -6.51 2.15
CA THR A 302 12.05 -6.76 1.19
C THR A 302 11.58 -6.38 -0.21
N PRO A 303 12.29 -5.47 -0.92
CA PRO A 303 11.89 -5.07 -2.25
C PRO A 303 11.98 -6.25 -3.23
N LEU A 304 10.97 -6.40 -4.10
CA LEU A 304 10.90 -7.43 -5.14
C LEU A 304 11.39 -6.91 -6.47
N CYS A 305 12.53 -6.24 -6.46
CA CYS A 305 13.19 -5.74 -7.66
C CYS A 305 14.71 -5.81 -7.48
N GLU A 306 15.42 -5.64 -8.58
CA GLU A 306 16.85 -5.38 -8.51
C GLU A 306 17.08 -4.01 -7.85
N VAL A 307 17.91 -3.98 -6.80
CA VAL A 307 18.22 -2.73 -6.09
C VAL A 307 19.24 -1.91 -6.87
N SER A 308 19.06 -0.59 -6.87
CA SER A 308 19.94 0.33 -7.58
C SER A 308 21.31 0.42 -6.92
N TYR A 309 21.36 0.32 -5.60
CA TYR A 309 22.59 0.44 -4.81
C TYR A 309 22.49 -0.37 -3.51
N GLN A 310 23.61 -1.02 -3.15
CA GLN A 310 23.78 -1.67 -1.84
C GLN A 310 24.88 -0.95 -1.07
N LEU A 311 24.50 -0.27 0.00
CA LEU A 311 25.44 0.40 0.88
C LEU A 311 25.77 -0.53 2.07
N LYS A 312 27.05 -0.79 2.27
CA LYS A 312 27.58 -1.51 3.44
C LYS A 312 28.23 -0.53 4.37
N VAL A 313 27.89 -0.60 5.63
CA VAL A 313 28.40 0.30 6.67
C VAL A 313 28.90 -0.52 7.84
N GLU A 314 30.18 -0.35 8.20
CA GLU A 314 30.75 -0.96 9.41
C GLU A 314 30.38 -0.15 10.66
N VAL A 315 29.78 -0.82 11.65
CA VAL A 315 29.39 -0.19 12.91
C VAL A 315 30.64 -0.01 13.78
N PRO A 316 30.84 1.16 14.42
CA PRO A 316 29.93 2.29 14.64
C PRO A 316 30.10 3.47 13.67
N THR A 317 30.57 3.28 12.47
CA THR A 317 30.74 4.38 11.52
C THR A 317 29.45 4.75 10.81
N SER A 318 29.40 5.94 10.22
CA SER A 318 28.33 6.38 9.35
C SER A 318 28.67 6.09 7.88
N GLY A 319 27.63 5.87 7.06
CA GLY A 319 27.81 5.72 5.62
C GLY A 319 26.69 6.46 4.89
N ILE A 320 27.06 7.30 3.91
CA ILE A 320 26.15 8.16 3.18
C ILE A 320 26.44 8.07 1.67
N VAL A 321 25.40 7.96 0.87
CA VAL A 321 25.45 8.11 -0.59
C VAL A 321 24.52 9.23 -1.01
N GLY A 322 24.70 9.81 -2.17
CA GLY A 322 23.90 10.94 -2.62
C GLY A 322 23.62 10.91 -4.12
N LEU A 323 22.59 11.63 -4.51
CA LEU A 323 22.23 11.99 -5.89
C LEU A 323 22.63 13.45 -6.12
N GLN A 324 23.84 13.72 -6.63
CA GLN A 324 24.32 15.06 -7.01
C GLN A 324 23.82 16.21 -6.10
N GLY A 325 23.92 16.01 -4.77
CA GLY A 325 23.51 17.01 -3.78
C GLY A 325 22.00 17.16 -3.55
N PHE A 326 21.15 16.41 -4.27
CA PHE A 326 19.70 16.51 -4.16
C PHE A 326 19.11 15.53 -3.12
N VAL A 327 19.63 14.31 -3.06
CA VAL A 327 19.20 13.28 -2.09
C VAL A 327 20.40 12.77 -1.35
N LYS A 328 20.28 12.67 -0.02
CA LYS A 328 21.24 11.98 0.86
C LYS A 328 20.55 10.78 1.48
N VAL A 329 21.19 9.62 1.40
CA VAL A 329 20.64 8.35 1.89
C VAL A 329 21.72 7.63 2.68
N GLY A 330 21.39 7.06 3.82
CA GLY A 330 22.39 6.26 4.54
C GLY A 330 22.03 5.95 5.98
N PHE A 331 23.09 5.71 6.75
CA PHE A 331 23.05 5.49 8.19
C PHE A 331 23.90 6.55 8.89
N ASN A 332 23.31 7.19 9.89
CA ASN A 332 23.99 8.11 10.79
C ASN A 332 24.23 7.42 12.14
N ALA A 333 25.48 7.09 12.42
CA ALA A 333 25.85 6.36 13.63
C ALA A 333 25.72 7.21 14.92
N GLU A 334 25.93 8.52 14.83
CA GLU A 334 25.78 9.44 15.96
C GLU A 334 24.33 9.52 16.43
N LYS A 335 23.39 9.62 15.48
CA LYS A 335 21.95 9.65 15.77
C LYS A 335 21.35 8.26 15.95
N GLY A 336 21.98 7.21 15.45
CA GLY A 336 21.41 5.85 15.42
C GLY A 336 20.19 5.73 14.52
N VAL A 337 20.26 6.34 13.33
CA VAL A 337 19.13 6.36 12.36
C VAL A 337 19.58 5.96 10.96
N VAL A 338 18.69 5.31 10.22
CA VAL A 338 18.75 5.27 8.76
C VAL A 338 17.90 6.42 8.22
N PHE A 339 18.25 6.97 7.08
CA PHE A 339 17.59 8.18 6.58
C PHE A 339 17.58 8.30 5.06
N VAL A 340 16.60 9.03 4.56
CA VAL A 340 16.51 9.62 3.21
C VAL A 340 16.21 11.10 3.41
N ASN A 341 17.15 11.99 3.14
CA ASN A 341 17.07 13.43 3.45
C ASN A 341 16.71 13.66 4.93
N GLU A 342 15.63 14.41 5.19
CA GLU A 342 15.10 14.68 6.53
C GLU A 342 14.25 13.55 7.13
N PHE A 343 13.94 12.51 6.35
CA PHE A 343 13.12 11.39 6.80
C PHE A 343 13.99 10.35 7.47
N GLU A 344 13.80 10.13 8.75
CA GLU A 344 14.66 9.31 9.60
C GLU A 344 13.86 8.18 10.28
N ALA A 345 14.50 7.05 10.46
CA ALA A 345 14.01 5.94 11.26
C ALA A 345 15.08 5.47 12.24
N GLU A 346 14.74 5.37 13.53
CA GLU A 346 15.63 4.75 14.51
C GLU A 346 15.96 3.34 14.08
N TYR A 347 17.24 3.02 14.08
CA TYR A 347 17.73 1.71 13.73
C TYR A 347 18.93 1.32 14.60
N THR A 348 18.76 0.24 15.34
CA THR A 348 19.81 -0.37 16.13
C THR A 348 20.35 -1.58 15.38
N PRO A 349 21.58 -1.53 14.87
CA PRO A 349 22.18 -2.67 14.20
C PRO A 349 22.27 -3.89 15.12
N THR A 350 21.99 -5.06 14.56
CA THR A 350 22.14 -6.36 15.26
C THR A 350 23.41 -7.10 14.84
N THR A 351 24.19 -6.52 13.93
CA THR A 351 25.42 -7.06 13.36
C THR A 351 26.50 -5.98 13.30
N GLU A 352 27.74 -6.37 13.11
CA GLU A 352 28.87 -5.44 12.97
C GLU A 352 28.87 -4.69 11.62
N GLU A 353 28.18 -5.21 10.63
CA GLU A 353 27.99 -4.59 9.32
C GLU A 353 26.50 -4.41 9.01
N ILE A 354 26.12 -3.21 8.62
CA ILE A 354 24.76 -2.88 8.16
C ILE A 354 24.73 -2.95 6.63
N HIS A 355 23.69 -3.57 6.09
CA HIS A 355 23.41 -3.56 4.67
C HIS A 355 22.16 -2.71 4.42
N LEU A 356 22.27 -1.72 3.55
CA LEU A 356 21.15 -0.90 3.09
C LEU A 356 20.90 -1.17 1.61
N LYS A 357 19.66 -1.45 1.27
CA LYS A 357 19.18 -1.63 -0.11
C LYS A 357 18.47 -0.36 -0.53
N ILE A 358 18.94 0.27 -1.59
CA ILE A 358 18.41 1.54 -2.06
C ILE A 358 17.89 1.36 -3.47
N VAL A 359 16.62 1.72 -3.69
CA VAL A 359 15.96 1.71 -4.99
C VAL A 359 15.73 3.14 -5.43
N VAL A 360 16.36 3.51 -6.53
CA VAL A 360 16.23 4.84 -7.15
C VAL A 360 15.53 4.71 -8.49
N ASP A 361 14.52 5.51 -8.70
CA ASP A 361 13.88 5.65 -10.00
C ASP A 361 13.82 7.14 -10.40
N SER A 362 13.19 7.44 -11.50
CA SER A 362 13.18 8.80 -12.07
C SER A 362 12.63 9.84 -11.10
N SER A 363 11.70 9.46 -10.23
CA SER A 363 11.04 10.36 -9.27
C SER A 363 10.79 9.75 -7.89
N SER A 364 11.64 8.83 -7.47
CA SER A 364 11.52 8.22 -6.13
C SER A 364 12.84 7.67 -5.60
N VAL A 365 12.92 7.58 -4.28
CA VAL A 365 13.95 6.86 -3.54
C VAL A 365 13.28 6.04 -2.45
N GLU A 366 13.58 4.74 -2.42
CA GLU A 366 13.12 3.84 -1.38
C GLU A 366 14.32 3.15 -0.73
N LEU A 367 14.43 3.30 0.59
CA LEU A 367 15.48 2.69 1.42
C LEU A 367 14.90 1.52 2.20
N PHE A 368 15.62 0.41 2.22
CA PHE A 368 15.31 -0.76 3.05
C PHE A 368 16.56 -1.17 3.82
N THR A 369 16.44 -1.40 5.14
CA THR A 369 17.50 -2.10 5.86
C THR A 369 17.60 -3.55 5.36
N GLY A 370 18.80 -4.10 5.35
CA GLY A 370 19.04 -5.44 4.80
C GLY A 370 18.27 -6.55 5.50
N ASP A 371 17.95 -6.35 6.79
CA ASP A 371 17.08 -7.22 7.58
C ASP A 371 15.58 -6.93 7.42
N GLY A 372 15.23 -5.90 6.64
CA GLY A 372 13.84 -5.53 6.33
C GLY A 372 13.10 -4.79 7.45
N VAL A 373 13.75 -4.48 8.57
CA VAL A 373 13.09 -3.90 9.75
C VAL A 373 12.64 -2.46 9.56
N ARG A 374 13.32 -1.72 8.70
CA ARG A 374 12.98 -0.31 8.38
C ARG A 374 12.90 -0.11 6.89
N SER A 375 11.92 0.70 6.48
CA SER A 375 11.79 1.22 5.12
C SER A 375 11.47 2.71 5.16
N ILE A 376 11.99 3.45 4.18
CA ILE A 376 11.75 4.87 3.98
C ILE A 376 11.46 5.09 2.50
N SER A 377 10.25 5.51 2.16
CA SER A 377 9.80 5.72 0.79
C SER A 377 9.48 7.20 0.56
N VAL A 378 10.08 7.78 -0.46
CA VAL A 378 9.97 9.22 -0.74
C VAL A 378 9.86 9.46 -2.23
N ALA A 379 8.84 10.20 -2.66
CA ALA A 379 8.80 10.81 -3.98
C ALA A 379 9.75 12.01 -4.01
N VAL A 380 10.61 12.05 -5.02
CA VAL A 380 11.59 13.13 -5.22
C VAL A 380 11.55 13.58 -6.67
N PHE A 381 11.66 14.88 -6.87
CA PHE A 381 11.62 15.49 -8.20
C PHE A 381 12.87 16.34 -8.41
N PRO A 382 14.03 15.71 -8.71
CA PRO A 382 15.28 16.43 -8.94
C PRO A 382 15.14 17.38 -10.13
N ASP A 383 15.99 18.41 -10.16
CA ASP A 383 16.06 19.30 -11.32
C ASP A 383 16.29 18.50 -12.62
N PRO A 384 15.66 18.91 -13.73
CA PRO A 384 15.82 18.22 -15.00
C PRO A 384 17.28 18.05 -15.40
N GLY A 385 17.61 16.87 -15.90
CA GLY A 385 18.99 16.52 -16.29
C GLY A 385 19.89 16.07 -15.13
N THR A 386 19.40 16.06 -13.89
CA THR A 386 20.14 15.50 -12.75
C THR A 386 20.31 13.99 -12.91
N SER A 387 21.53 13.48 -12.69
CA SER A 387 21.80 12.03 -12.67
C SER A 387 20.96 11.32 -11.61
N ARG A 388 20.54 10.10 -11.92
CA ARG A 388 19.87 9.19 -10.97
C ARG A 388 20.82 8.12 -10.42
N GLU A 389 22.12 8.29 -10.64
CA GLU A 389 23.15 7.41 -10.09
C GLU A 389 23.55 7.89 -8.69
N LEU A 390 23.61 6.95 -7.74
CA LEU A 390 24.09 7.21 -6.40
C LEU A 390 25.60 7.16 -6.36
N GLU A 391 26.21 8.17 -5.78
CA GLU A 391 27.64 8.26 -5.56
C GLU A 391 27.95 8.36 -4.05
N PRO A 392 29.13 7.88 -3.59
CA PRO A 392 29.57 8.14 -2.23
C PRO A 392 29.54 9.65 -1.94
N PHE A 393 28.92 10.02 -0.84
CA PHE A 393 28.85 11.42 -0.43
C PHE A 393 30.21 11.88 0.06
N GLN A 394 30.80 12.88 -0.59
CA GLN A 394 32.00 13.56 -0.14
C GLN A 394 31.55 14.83 0.59
N GLU A 395 31.93 14.93 1.87
CA GLU A 395 31.72 16.16 2.67
C GLU A 395 32.52 17.34 2.13
#